data_f4d60a17be598eb1fedbdcf903f4c0a0
#
_entry.id   f4d60a17be598eb1fedbdcf903f4c0a0
#
_cell.length_a   1.000
_cell.length_b   1.000
_cell.length_c   1.000
_cell.angle_alpha   90.00
_cell.angle_beta   90.00
_cell.angle_gamma   90.00
#
_symmetry.space_group_name_H-M   'P 1'
#
loop_
_entity.id
_entity.type
_entity.pdbx_description
1 polymer ?
#
loop_
_entity_poly.entity_id
_entity_poly.type
_entity_poly.pdbx_seq_one_letter_code
_entity_poly.pdbx_strand_id
1 'polypeptide(L)'
;MRWIALGIDYEMYGKDLIPTFQLSAKICKALGGNPPENFFYELFLDQNGEKISKSKGNGLSIEQWLSYAPQETLSYFMYQNPRRAKKLFLEIIPKSTDEFLSHLNKFDEQSLDQKIENPYWHISNGENNLGNMPISYNLILNLVSASGSNDPNLILNFIRKYVGNIDDSSLQFILKLIDGVINYYNDVTKSSISYKKPNKEEMIIFEDLIKRLSVMPDTYSAEEIQTEIYQIGKDHNFTNLRDWFSLIYQVLFGKSEGPRFGSFVAIYGIDRTIQLIKDRAF
;
A
#
# COMPACT_ATOMS: atom_id res chain seq x y z
N MET A 1 28.97 -30.01 -11.15
CA MET A 1 30.16 -30.22 -10.30
C MET A 1 30.08 -29.51 -8.95
N ARG A 2 29.73 -28.21 -8.88
CA ARG A 2 29.65 -27.47 -7.59
C ARG A 2 28.71 -28.12 -6.55
N TRP A 3 27.60 -28.69 -6.96
CA TRP A 3 26.64 -29.31 -6.03
C TRP A 3 27.26 -30.49 -5.25
N ILE A 4 28.02 -31.33 -5.93
CA ILE A 4 28.70 -32.47 -5.29
C ILE A 4 29.85 -31.97 -4.39
N ALA A 5 30.65 -31.02 -4.92
CA ALA A 5 31.81 -30.53 -4.21
C ALA A 5 31.46 -29.76 -2.93
N LEU A 6 30.32 -29.11 -2.90
CA LEU A 6 29.87 -28.27 -1.79
C LEU A 6 28.74 -28.88 -0.95
N GLY A 7 28.24 -30.09 -1.33
CA GLY A 7 27.13 -30.73 -0.62
C GLY A 7 25.86 -29.87 -0.62
N ILE A 8 25.47 -29.37 -1.80
CA ILE A 8 24.28 -28.49 -1.93
C ILE A 8 23.01 -29.32 -1.90
N ASP A 9 22.12 -29.05 -0.95
CA ASP A 9 20.82 -29.73 -0.79
C ASP A 9 19.67 -29.00 -1.47
N TYR A 10 19.79 -27.66 -1.66
CA TYR A 10 18.73 -26.83 -2.22
C TYR A 10 19.28 -25.70 -3.09
N GLU A 11 18.68 -25.45 -4.26
CA GLU A 11 19.07 -24.34 -5.15
C GLU A 11 17.83 -23.59 -5.66
N MET A 12 17.84 -22.25 -5.48
CA MET A 12 16.86 -21.35 -6.09
C MET A 12 17.46 -20.68 -7.33
N TYR A 13 16.67 -20.55 -8.41
CA TYR A 13 17.13 -19.92 -9.65
C TYR A 13 15.98 -19.26 -10.43
N GLY A 14 16.32 -18.26 -11.24
CA GLY A 14 15.38 -17.65 -12.19
C GLY A 14 14.98 -18.65 -13.28
N LYS A 15 13.76 -18.55 -13.79
CA LYS A 15 13.23 -19.46 -14.81
C LYS A 15 14.11 -19.62 -16.05
N ASP A 16 14.90 -18.60 -16.39
CA ASP A 16 15.83 -18.63 -17.52
C ASP A 16 16.90 -19.74 -17.38
N LEU A 17 17.15 -20.18 -16.14
CA LEU A 17 18.15 -21.21 -15.82
C LEU A 17 17.57 -22.63 -15.75
N ILE A 18 16.26 -22.82 -16.02
CA ILE A 18 15.65 -24.17 -16.03
C ILE A 18 16.43 -25.17 -16.93
N PRO A 19 16.78 -24.83 -18.20
CA PRO A 19 17.57 -25.74 -19.01
C PRO A 19 18.97 -26.04 -18.44
N THR A 20 19.60 -25.01 -17.84
CA THR A 20 20.90 -25.14 -17.19
C THR A 20 20.84 -26.07 -15.98
N PHE A 21 19.79 -25.89 -15.13
CA PHE A 21 19.56 -26.77 -13.98
C PHE A 21 19.38 -28.24 -14.43
N GLN A 22 18.53 -28.48 -15.43
CA GLN A 22 18.27 -29.82 -15.95
C GLN A 22 19.54 -30.51 -16.47
N LEU A 23 20.39 -29.76 -17.20
CA LEU A 23 21.68 -30.27 -17.67
C LEU A 23 22.63 -30.57 -16.51
N SER A 24 22.73 -29.65 -15.55
CA SER A 24 23.56 -29.80 -14.34
C SER A 24 23.11 -31.01 -13.50
N ALA A 25 21.81 -31.26 -13.39
CA ALA A 25 21.27 -32.45 -12.72
C ALA A 25 21.68 -33.76 -13.37
N LYS A 26 21.67 -33.81 -14.72
CA LYS A 26 22.19 -34.98 -15.46
C LYS A 26 23.68 -35.21 -15.22
N ILE A 27 24.49 -34.15 -15.25
CA ILE A 27 25.92 -34.22 -14.98
C ILE A 27 26.18 -34.66 -13.51
N CYS A 28 25.43 -34.13 -12.55
CA CYS A 28 25.53 -34.51 -11.14
C CYS A 28 25.30 -36.02 -10.96
N LYS A 29 24.23 -36.58 -11.57
CA LYS A 29 23.94 -37.99 -11.51
C LYS A 29 25.02 -38.86 -12.18
N ALA A 30 25.54 -38.41 -13.33
CA ALA A 30 26.63 -39.10 -14.02
C ALA A 30 27.93 -39.17 -13.20
N LEU A 31 28.14 -38.21 -12.30
CA LEU A 31 29.26 -38.15 -11.37
C LEU A 31 28.99 -38.86 -10.02
N GLY A 32 27.86 -39.58 -9.91
CA GLY A 32 27.50 -40.36 -8.72
C GLY A 32 26.91 -39.52 -7.58
N GLY A 33 26.55 -38.24 -7.81
CA GLY A 33 25.93 -37.36 -6.81
C GLY A 33 24.41 -37.25 -6.97
N ASN A 34 23.78 -36.70 -5.94
CA ASN A 34 22.35 -36.36 -5.97
C ASN A 34 22.18 -34.89 -6.33
N PRO A 35 21.35 -34.53 -7.33
CA PRO A 35 20.99 -33.15 -7.59
C PRO A 35 20.23 -32.57 -6.38
N PRO A 36 20.39 -31.27 -6.07
CA PRO A 36 19.62 -30.62 -5.00
C PRO A 36 18.14 -30.54 -5.32
N GLU A 37 17.32 -30.44 -4.29
CA GLU A 37 15.95 -29.93 -4.44
C GLU A 37 15.99 -28.53 -5.01
N ASN A 38 14.93 -28.12 -5.72
CA ASN A 38 15.01 -26.86 -6.43
C ASN A 38 13.71 -26.08 -6.46
N PHE A 39 13.88 -24.76 -6.60
CA PHE A 39 12.79 -23.85 -6.80
C PHE A 39 13.16 -22.80 -7.84
N PHE A 40 12.35 -22.66 -8.88
CA PHE A 40 12.50 -21.57 -9.83
C PHE A 40 11.51 -20.46 -9.57
N TYR A 41 11.94 -19.22 -9.77
CA TYR A 41 11.10 -18.04 -9.68
C TYR A 41 11.02 -17.32 -11.03
N GLU A 42 9.88 -16.61 -11.22
CA GLU A 42 9.61 -15.84 -12.42
C GLU A 42 10.36 -14.51 -12.43
N LEU A 43 10.43 -13.92 -13.61
CA LEU A 43 11.06 -12.62 -13.83
C LEU A 43 10.10 -11.49 -13.43
N PHE A 44 10.69 -10.36 -13.10
CA PHE A 44 9.94 -9.12 -12.97
C PHE A 44 9.78 -8.44 -14.33
N LEU A 45 8.60 -7.84 -14.52
CA LEU A 45 8.22 -7.10 -15.72
C LEU A 45 8.05 -5.61 -15.35
N ASP A 46 8.29 -4.73 -16.30
CA ASP A 46 7.96 -3.32 -16.13
C ASP A 46 6.43 -3.07 -16.22
N GLN A 47 6.02 -1.81 -16.14
CA GLN A 47 4.60 -1.42 -16.24
C GLN A 47 3.94 -1.86 -17.56
N ASN A 48 4.71 -1.97 -18.65
CA ASN A 48 4.22 -2.37 -19.97
C ASN A 48 4.18 -3.90 -20.14
N GLY A 49 4.71 -4.67 -19.18
CA GLY A 49 4.83 -6.13 -19.26
C GLY A 49 6.09 -6.58 -19.99
N GLU A 50 7.07 -5.71 -20.20
CA GLU A 50 8.37 -6.07 -20.74
C GLU A 50 9.34 -6.53 -19.65
N LYS A 51 10.30 -7.40 -20.03
CA LYS A 51 11.33 -7.87 -19.10
C LYS A 51 12.17 -6.69 -18.61
N ILE A 52 12.31 -6.57 -17.29
CA ILE A 52 13.21 -5.60 -16.65
C ILE A 52 14.66 -5.99 -16.96
N SER A 53 15.46 -5.03 -17.40
CA SER A 53 16.89 -5.20 -17.61
C SER A 53 17.68 -3.96 -17.20
N LYS A 54 18.89 -4.17 -16.67
CA LYS A 54 19.79 -3.09 -16.26
C LYS A 54 20.13 -2.16 -17.43
N SER A 55 20.29 -2.71 -18.64
CA SER A 55 20.64 -1.94 -19.82
C SER A 55 19.51 -1.02 -20.32
N LYS A 56 18.25 -1.39 -20.07
CA LYS A 56 17.08 -0.56 -20.41
C LYS A 56 16.76 0.48 -19.33
N GLY A 57 17.25 0.31 -18.10
CA GLY A 57 16.93 1.19 -16.98
C GLY A 57 15.45 1.23 -16.59
N ASN A 58 14.67 0.22 -17.00
CA ASN A 58 13.22 0.16 -16.82
C ASN A 58 12.78 -0.58 -15.55
N GLY A 59 13.70 -0.79 -14.60
CA GLY A 59 13.44 -1.48 -13.35
C GLY A 59 13.42 -0.54 -12.16
N LEU A 60 12.72 -0.96 -11.11
CA LEU A 60 12.76 -0.35 -9.80
C LEU A 60 13.88 -1.02 -8.97
N SER A 61 14.80 -0.23 -8.42
CA SER A 61 15.85 -0.78 -7.54
C SER A 61 15.34 -1.01 -6.11
N ILE A 62 16.09 -1.80 -5.34
CA ILE A 62 15.78 -2.02 -3.90
C ILE A 62 15.84 -0.69 -3.16
N GLU A 63 16.86 0.13 -3.41
CA GLU A 63 17.04 1.44 -2.79
C GLU A 63 15.88 2.37 -3.09
N GLN A 64 15.39 2.36 -4.33
CA GLN A 64 14.21 3.14 -4.69
C GLN A 64 12.95 2.66 -3.95
N TRP A 65 12.74 1.33 -3.81
CA TRP A 65 11.63 0.84 -2.99
C TRP A 65 11.74 1.32 -1.55
N LEU A 66 12.93 1.14 -0.94
CA LEU A 66 13.18 1.48 0.46
C LEU A 66 13.10 2.99 0.75
N SER A 67 13.23 3.85 -0.26
CA SER A 67 13.00 5.28 -0.11
C SER A 67 11.51 5.65 0.00
N TYR A 68 10.61 4.74 -0.42
CA TYR A 68 9.17 4.98 -0.44
C TYR A 68 8.36 4.08 0.51
N ALA A 69 8.92 2.95 0.98
CA ALA A 69 8.21 2.03 1.86
C ALA A 69 9.17 1.19 2.72
N PRO A 70 8.72 0.70 3.89
CA PRO A 70 9.53 -0.17 4.75
C PRO A 70 9.94 -1.49 4.08
N GLN A 71 11.06 -2.06 4.55
CA GLN A 71 11.63 -3.29 4.01
C GLN A 71 10.66 -4.48 4.04
N GLU A 72 9.83 -4.57 5.06
CA GLU A 72 8.85 -5.63 5.24
C GLU A 72 7.86 -5.70 4.08
N THR A 73 7.52 -4.55 3.51
CA THR A 73 6.62 -4.44 2.35
C THR A 73 7.25 -4.95 1.07
N LEU A 74 8.57 -4.75 0.90
CA LEU A 74 9.35 -5.34 -0.19
C LEU A 74 9.45 -6.86 -0.03
N SER A 75 9.74 -7.33 1.18
CA SER A 75 9.79 -8.77 1.49
C SER A 75 8.44 -9.44 1.16
N TYR A 76 7.32 -8.79 1.53
CA TYR A 76 5.98 -9.23 1.17
C TYR A 76 5.78 -9.31 -0.35
N PHE A 77 6.13 -8.26 -1.08
CA PHE A 77 6.03 -8.23 -2.54
C PHE A 77 6.86 -9.35 -3.19
N MET A 78 8.07 -9.59 -2.69
CA MET A 78 8.95 -10.64 -3.21
C MET A 78 8.41 -12.04 -2.92
N TYR A 79 7.88 -12.27 -1.71
CA TYR A 79 7.34 -13.55 -1.27
C TYR A 79 6.07 -13.96 -2.03
N GLN A 80 5.20 -13.00 -2.39
CA GLN A 80 3.94 -13.28 -3.06
C GLN A 80 4.15 -13.96 -4.43
N ASN A 81 3.51 -15.12 -4.64
CA ASN A 81 3.41 -15.79 -5.95
C ASN A 81 4.74 -15.81 -6.74
N PRO A 82 5.84 -16.35 -6.21
CA PRO A 82 7.16 -16.25 -6.85
C PRO A 82 7.25 -16.99 -8.20
N ARG A 83 6.30 -17.90 -8.49
CA ARG A 83 6.18 -18.60 -9.79
C ARG A 83 5.33 -17.86 -10.83
N ARG A 84 4.87 -16.63 -10.52
CA ARG A 84 4.13 -15.78 -11.47
C ARG A 84 4.95 -14.53 -11.77
N ALA A 85 5.05 -14.19 -13.05
CA ALA A 85 5.66 -12.92 -13.43
C ALA A 85 4.87 -11.75 -12.81
N LYS A 86 5.59 -10.84 -12.18
CA LYS A 86 5.02 -9.66 -11.48
C LYS A 86 5.53 -8.39 -12.11
N LYS A 87 4.65 -7.40 -12.22
CA LYS A 87 5.04 -6.07 -12.64
C LYS A 87 5.65 -5.32 -11.45
N LEU A 88 6.84 -4.78 -11.65
CA LEU A 88 7.61 -4.03 -10.65
C LEU A 88 7.86 -2.61 -11.18
N PHE A 89 7.10 -1.65 -10.68
CA PHE A 89 7.13 -0.24 -11.05
C PHE A 89 6.66 0.61 -9.85
N LEU A 90 6.86 1.92 -9.89
CA LEU A 90 6.67 2.78 -8.71
C LEU A 90 5.25 2.71 -8.12
N GLU A 91 4.23 2.70 -8.96
CA GLU A 91 2.83 2.74 -8.54
C GLU A 91 2.35 1.43 -7.88
N ILE A 92 3.15 0.35 -7.92
CA ILE A 92 2.85 -0.89 -7.20
C ILE A 92 3.12 -0.76 -5.69
N ILE A 93 4.01 0.16 -5.28
CA ILE A 93 4.46 0.30 -3.89
C ILE A 93 3.29 0.60 -2.94
N PRO A 94 2.44 1.63 -3.18
CA PRO A 94 1.27 1.90 -2.34
C PRO A 94 0.35 0.69 -2.19
N LYS A 95 0.04 0.01 -3.30
CA LYS A 95 -0.85 -1.15 -3.31
C LYS A 95 -0.25 -2.33 -2.54
N SER A 96 1.00 -2.67 -2.80
CA SER A 96 1.69 -3.77 -2.11
C SER A 96 1.83 -3.52 -0.62
N THR A 97 2.04 -2.26 -0.22
CA THR A 97 2.10 -1.87 1.19
C THR A 97 0.74 -2.03 1.87
N ASP A 98 -0.36 -1.61 1.21
CA ASP A 98 -1.72 -1.77 1.76
C ASP A 98 -2.12 -3.24 1.87
N GLU A 99 -1.73 -4.07 0.90
CA GLU A 99 -1.92 -5.53 0.98
C GLU A 99 -1.13 -6.14 2.15
N PHE A 100 0.13 -5.75 2.35
CA PHE A 100 0.93 -6.17 3.50
C PHE A 100 0.26 -5.80 4.82
N LEU A 101 -0.17 -4.55 4.99
CA LEU A 101 -0.88 -4.08 6.18
C LEU A 101 -2.19 -4.84 6.42
N SER A 102 -2.91 -5.22 5.36
CA SER A 102 -4.11 -6.05 5.47
C SER A 102 -3.80 -7.47 6.00
N HIS A 103 -2.68 -8.07 5.61
CA HIS A 103 -2.25 -9.36 6.14
C HIS A 103 -1.77 -9.27 7.60
N LEU A 104 -1.03 -8.21 7.94
CA LEU A 104 -0.61 -7.89 9.29
C LEU A 104 -1.82 -7.76 10.23
N ASN A 105 -2.81 -6.94 9.87
CA ASN A 105 -3.97 -6.65 10.71
C ASN A 105 -4.87 -7.87 10.97
N LYS A 106 -4.84 -8.87 10.11
CA LYS A 106 -5.60 -10.13 10.30
C LYS A 106 -4.85 -11.16 11.13
N PHE A 107 -3.55 -10.98 11.32
CA PHE A 107 -2.67 -12.02 11.82
C PHE A 107 -3.02 -12.51 13.23
N ASP A 108 -3.32 -11.61 14.15
CA ASP A 108 -3.59 -11.98 15.56
C ASP A 108 -4.91 -12.73 15.74
N GLU A 109 -5.90 -12.48 14.88
CA GLU A 109 -7.23 -13.12 14.92
C GLU A 109 -7.24 -14.49 14.25
N GLN A 110 -6.17 -14.88 13.55
CA GLN A 110 -6.07 -16.12 12.78
C GLN A 110 -5.71 -17.33 13.65
N SER A 111 -6.26 -18.50 13.31
CA SER A 111 -5.78 -19.79 13.83
C SER A 111 -4.35 -20.09 13.35
N LEU A 112 -3.65 -21.05 13.97
CA LEU A 112 -2.28 -21.41 13.60
C LEU A 112 -2.18 -21.80 12.11
N ASP A 113 -3.10 -22.62 11.61
CA ASP A 113 -3.11 -23.03 10.20
C ASP A 113 -3.28 -21.84 9.25
N GLN A 114 -4.17 -20.90 9.60
CA GLN A 114 -4.36 -19.67 8.84
C GLN A 114 -3.15 -18.73 8.91
N LYS A 115 -2.47 -18.69 10.07
CA LYS A 115 -1.23 -17.90 10.23
C LYS A 115 -0.11 -18.44 9.35
N ILE A 116 0.05 -19.77 9.26
CA ILE A 116 1.06 -20.40 8.40
C ILE A 116 0.79 -20.09 6.91
N GLU A 117 -0.47 -19.96 6.50
CA GLU A 117 -0.84 -19.55 5.14
C GLU A 117 -0.70 -18.03 4.90
N ASN A 118 -0.62 -17.21 5.96
CA ASN A 118 -0.47 -15.77 5.86
C ASN A 118 0.98 -15.41 5.50
N PRO A 119 1.23 -14.66 4.41
CA PRO A 119 2.58 -14.21 4.04
C PRO A 119 3.33 -13.49 5.17
N TYR A 120 2.63 -12.79 6.05
CA TYR A 120 3.23 -12.09 7.18
C TYR A 120 3.97 -13.05 8.13
N TRP A 121 3.45 -14.27 8.36
CA TRP A 121 4.13 -15.32 9.15
C TRP A 121 5.57 -15.54 8.69
N HIS A 122 5.77 -15.69 7.40
CA HIS A 122 7.07 -16.01 6.81
C HIS A 122 8.04 -14.82 6.78
N ILE A 123 7.50 -13.59 6.80
CA ILE A 123 8.29 -12.35 6.83
C ILE A 123 8.72 -12.03 8.26
N SER A 124 7.85 -12.30 9.24
CA SER A 124 8.04 -11.98 10.65
C SER A 124 8.58 -13.13 11.51
N ASN A 125 8.96 -14.26 10.88
CA ASN A 125 9.37 -15.50 11.57
C ASN A 125 8.31 -16.03 12.56
N GLY A 126 7.04 -15.85 12.24
CA GLY A 126 5.91 -16.35 13.03
C GLY A 126 5.48 -15.47 14.20
N GLU A 127 6.11 -14.32 14.40
CA GLU A 127 5.82 -13.39 15.49
C GLU A 127 5.11 -12.13 14.97
N ASN A 128 4.20 -11.56 15.75
CA ASN A 128 3.65 -10.24 15.46
C ASN A 128 4.36 -9.17 16.26
N ASN A 129 5.41 -8.61 15.68
CA ASN A 129 6.22 -7.55 16.31
C ASN A 129 5.71 -6.13 16.00
N LEU A 130 4.70 -5.99 15.13
CA LEU A 130 4.21 -4.69 14.66
C LEU A 130 2.83 -4.33 15.19
N GLY A 131 2.11 -5.30 15.81
CA GLY A 131 0.75 -5.07 16.30
C GLY A 131 -0.27 -4.75 15.19
N ASN A 132 -1.46 -4.31 15.60
CA ASN A 132 -2.52 -3.92 14.67
C ASN A 132 -2.29 -2.47 14.22
N MET A 133 -2.30 -2.25 12.90
CA MET A 133 -2.12 -0.94 12.28
C MET A 133 -3.33 -0.59 11.39
N PRO A 134 -4.41 -0.02 11.93
CA PRO A 134 -5.61 0.35 11.17
C PRO A 134 -5.40 1.58 10.28
N ILE A 135 -4.25 1.64 9.63
CA ILE A 135 -3.84 2.69 8.69
C ILE A 135 -3.49 2.06 7.34
N SER A 136 -3.52 2.85 6.28
CA SER A 136 -3.07 2.43 4.97
C SER A 136 -2.10 3.44 4.37
N TYR A 137 -1.27 3.00 3.43
CA TYR A 137 -0.38 3.88 2.67
C TYR A 137 -1.14 5.00 1.99
N ASN A 138 -2.25 4.65 1.34
CA ASN A 138 -3.09 5.62 0.65
C ASN A 138 -3.77 6.61 1.61
N LEU A 139 -4.11 6.20 2.83
CA LEU A 139 -4.63 7.11 3.85
C LEU A 139 -3.58 8.14 4.26
N ILE A 140 -2.34 7.70 4.54
CA ILE A 140 -1.23 8.61 4.86
C ILE A 140 -0.94 9.54 3.67
N LEU A 141 -0.95 9.03 2.45
CA LEU A 141 -0.74 9.82 1.24
C LEU A 141 -1.78 10.93 1.09
N ASN A 142 -3.03 10.66 1.44
CA ASN A 142 -4.09 11.67 1.45
C ASN A 142 -3.88 12.71 2.57
N LEU A 143 -3.41 12.29 3.75
CA LEU A 143 -3.08 13.22 4.84
C LEU A 143 -1.93 14.15 4.45
N VAL A 144 -0.88 13.64 3.81
CA VAL A 144 0.24 14.44 3.28
C VAL A 144 -0.26 15.40 2.22
N SER A 145 -1.07 14.94 1.27
CA SER A 145 -1.63 15.77 0.20
C SER A 145 -2.55 16.88 0.74
N ALA A 146 -3.39 16.56 1.72
CA ALA A 146 -4.34 17.52 2.29
C ALA A 146 -3.67 18.56 3.19
N SER A 147 -2.68 18.13 3.98
CA SER A 147 -1.96 19.04 4.89
C SER A 147 -0.93 19.91 4.17
N GLY A 148 -0.47 19.49 2.98
CA GLY A 148 0.63 20.12 2.26
C GLY A 148 1.96 20.10 3.03
N SER A 149 2.05 19.27 4.09
CA SER A 149 3.18 19.26 5.01
C SER A 149 4.12 18.10 4.73
N ASN A 150 5.41 18.38 4.82
CA ASN A 150 6.49 17.38 4.81
C ASN A 150 7.00 17.04 6.23
N ASP A 151 6.30 17.49 7.29
CA ASP A 151 6.67 17.18 8.67
C ASP A 151 6.08 15.82 9.10
N PRO A 152 6.92 14.79 9.32
CA PRO A 152 6.46 13.48 9.75
C PRO A 152 5.73 13.51 11.11
N ASN A 153 6.13 14.42 12.00
CA ASN A 153 5.50 14.53 13.32
C ASN A 153 4.06 15.04 13.22
N LEU A 154 3.78 15.96 12.29
CA LEU A 154 2.41 16.41 12.06
C LEU A 154 1.53 15.26 11.58
N ILE A 155 2.01 14.47 10.62
CA ILE A 155 1.28 13.30 10.10
C ILE A 155 1.11 12.24 11.20
N LEU A 156 2.16 11.96 11.97
CA LEU A 156 2.09 11.04 13.11
C LEU A 156 1.04 11.48 14.15
N ASN A 157 0.93 12.79 14.42
CA ASN A 157 -0.06 13.31 15.35
C ASN A 157 -1.50 13.08 14.87
N PHE A 158 -1.77 13.14 13.56
CA PHE A 158 -3.07 12.75 13.02
C PHE A 158 -3.34 11.26 13.26
N ILE A 159 -2.36 10.42 12.97
CA ILE A 159 -2.49 8.96 13.15
C ILE A 159 -2.71 8.62 14.63
N ARG A 160 -1.94 9.19 15.54
CA ARG A 160 -2.08 8.95 16.99
C ARG A 160 -3.46 9.29 17.55
N LYS A 161 -4.09 10.34 17.06
CA LYS A 161 -5.46 10.71 17.47
C LYS A 161 -6.48 9.63 17.10
N TYR A 162 -6.23 8.90 16.03
CA TYR A 162 -7.13 7.87 15.52
C TYR A 162 -6.83 6.48 16.10
N VAL A 163 -5.55 6.08 16.12
CA VAL A 163 -5.12 4.74 16.54
C VAL A 163 -5.01 4.63 18.07
N GLY A 164 -4.80 5.76 18.77
CA GLY A 164 -4.55 5.79 20.20
C GLY A 164 -3.09 5.47 20.54
N ASN A 165 -2.87 4.59 21.51
CA ASN A 165 -1.53 4.26 21.97
C ASN A 165 -0.80 3.37 20.92
N ILE A 166 0.40 3.79 20.53
CA ILE A 166 1.26 3.08 19.59
C ILE A 166 2.49 2.63 20.40
N ASP A 167 2.80 1.35 20.37
CA ASP A 167 4.01 0.81 21.00
C ASP A 167 5.27 1.20 20.23
N ASP A 168 6.46 1.04 20.84
CA ASP A 168 7.72 1.50 20.27
C ASP A 168 8.11 0.77 18.97
N SER A 169 7.76 -0.51 18.82
CA SER A 169 8.05 -1.29 17.61
C SER A 169 7.19 -0.83 16.43
N SER A 170 5.91 -0.65 16.68
CA SER A 170 4.95 -0.08 15.73
C SER A 170 5.29 1.35 15.34
N LEU A 171 5.75 2.15 16.31
CA LEU A 171 6.13 3.54 16.07
C LEU A 171 7.27 3.67 15.05
N GLN A 172 8.32 2.84 15.17
CA GLN A 172 9.45 2.87 14.23
C GLN A 172 9.01 2.51 12.81
N PHE A 173 8.14 1.51 12.67
CA PHE A 173 7.58 1.14 11.37
C PHE A 173 6.71 2.26 10.79
N ILE A 174 5.81 2.86 11.60
CA ILE A 174 4.93 3.95 11.18
C ILE A 174 5.75 5.18 10.73
N LEU A 175 6.81 5.54 11.46
CA LEU A 175 7.67 6.66 11.07
C LEU A 175 8.34 6.41 9.72
N LYS A 176 8.91 5.22 9.50
CA LYS A 176 9.47 4.85 8.20
C LYS A 176 8.42 4.87 7.08
N LEU A 177 7.20 4.43 7.39
CA LEU A 177 6.09 4.46 6.44
C LEU A 177 5.71 5.90 6.09
N ILE A 178 5.61 6.79 7.07
CA ILE A 178 5.32 8.22 6.86
C ILE A 178 6.40 8.88 6.01
N ASP A 179 7.68 8.68 6.35
CA ASP A 179 8.81 9.22 5.59
C ASP A 179 8.78 8.75 4.13
N GLY A 180 8.55 7.44 3.94
CA GLY A 180 8.40 6.86 2.60
C GLY A 180 7.24 7.47 1.81
N VAL A 181 6.09 7.69 2.45
CA VAL A 181 4.92 8.31 1.81
C VAL A 181 5.18 9.77 1.45
N ILE A 182 5.85 10.53 2.32
CA ILE A 182 6.24 11.93 2.03
C ILE A 182 7.17 11.98 0.81
N ASN A 183 8.17 11.10 0.75
CA ASN A 183 9.07 11.01 -0.40
C ASN A 183 8.29 10.65 -1.67
N TYR A 184 7.45 9.62 -1.62
CA TYR A 184 6.62 9.21 -2.75
C TYR A 184 5.68 10.32 -3.22
N TYR A 185 5.07 11.06 -2.29
CA TYR A 185 4.24 12.21 -2.63
C TYR A 185 5.02 13.27 -3.39
N ASN A 186 6.19 13.66 -2.89
CA ASN A 186 7.00 14.72 -3.51
C ASN A 186 7.56 14.31 -4.88
N ASP A 187 8.06 13.08 -5.00
CA ASP A 187 8.78 12.61 -6.20
C ASP A 187 7.86 12.11 -7.31
N VAL A 188 6.73 11.48 -6.92
CA VAL A 188 5.87 10.76 -7.87
C VAL A 188 4.50 11.43 -8.01
N THR A 189 3.84 11.74 -6.88
CA THR A 189 2.43 12.11 -6.92
C THR A 189 2.21 13.58 -7.21
N LYS A 190 2.96 14.46 -6.54
CA LYS A 190 2.73 15.92 -6.56
C LYS A 190 2.72 16.54 -7.94
N SER A 191 3.60 16.08 -8.84
CA SER A 191 3.72 16.61 -10.22
C SER A 191 2.59 16.11 -11.14
N SER A 192 1.94 14.99 -10.80
CA SER A 192 0.89 14.36 -11.61
C SER A 192 -0.53 14.68 -11.15
N ILE A 193 -0.69 15.36 -10.00
CA ILE A 193 -2.00 15.71 -9.46
C ILE A 193 -2.70 16.72 -10.37
N SER A 194 -3.92 16.36 -10.79
CA SER A 194 -4.85 17.27 -11.47
C SER A 194 -6.17 17.28 -10.70
N TYR A 195 -6.47 18.39 -10.04
CA TYR A 195 -7.70 18.56 -9.30
C TYR A 195 -8.87 18.87 -10.25
N LYS A 196 -9.97 18.12 -10.09
CA LYS A 196 -11.20 18.44 -10.80
C LYS A 196 -11.84 19.68 -10.16
N LYS A 197 -12.21 20.67 -10.97
CA LYS A 197 -13.08 21.76 -10.52
C LYS A 197 -14.54 21.32 -10.64
N PRO A 198 -15.32 21.33 -9.54
CA PRO A 198 -16.71 20.94 -9.59
C PRO A 198 -17.53 21.93 -10.44
N ASN A 199 -18.53 21.43 -11.14
CA ASN A 199 -19.52 22.23 -11.81
C ASN A 199 -20.56 22.78 -10.79
N LYS A 200 -21.51 23.61 -11.25
CA LYS A 200 -22.51 24.25 -10.37
C LYS A 200 -23.38 23.26 -9.59
N GLU A 201 -23.75 22.15 -10.21
CA GLU A 201 -24.56 21.10 -9.56
C GLU A 201 -23.72 20.35 -8.52
N GLU A 202 -22.48 20.01 -8.87
CA GLU A 202 -21.54 19.37 -7.96
C GLU A 202 -21.18 20.27 -6.76
N MET A 203 -21.09 21.59 -6.95
CA MET A 203 -20.87 22.56 -5.85
C MET A 203 -21.99 22.50 -4.81
N ILE A 204 -23.25 22.37 -5.22
CA ILE A 204 -24.41 22.22 -4.30
C ILE A 204 -24.23 20.97 -3.42
N ILE A 205 -23.70 19.87 -3.99
CA ILE A 205 -23.45 18.64 -3.24
C ILE A 205 -22.34 18.84 -2.21
N PHE A 206 -21.28 19.57 -2.57
CA PHE A 206 -20.23 19.92 -1.61
C PHE A 206 -20.69 20.91 -0.53
N GLU A 207 -21.61 21.82 -0.83
CA GLU A 207 -22.25 22.66 0.19
C GLU A 207 -23.06 21.82 1.19
N ASP A 208 -23.83 20.82 0.73
CA ASP A 208 -24.55 19.89 1.60
C ASP A 208 -23.57 19.04 2.44
N LEU A 209 -22.48 18.56 1.84
CA LEU A 209 -21.42 17.84 2.57
C LEU A 209 -20.83 18.71 3.70
N ILE A 210 -20.47 19.97 3.42
CA ILE A 210 -19.99 20.92 4.44
C ILE A 210 -21.02 21.09 5.55
N LYS A 211 -22.28 21.34 5.19
CA LYS A 211 -23.38 21.54 6.15
C LYS A 211 -23.56 20.33 7.06
N ARG A 212 -23.58 19.13 6.53
CA ARG A 212 -23.73 17.90 7.33
C ARG A 212 -22.51 17.63 8.19
N LEU A 213 -21.30 17.80 7.68
CA LEU A 213 -20.09 17.70 8.49
C LEU A 213 -20.07 18.70 9.63
N SER A 214 -20.52 19.95 9.42
CA SER A 214 -20.49 21.02 10.44
C SER A 214 -21.41 20.80 11.64
N VAL A 215 -22.40 19.92 11.54
CA VAL A 215 -23.32 19.57 12.64
C VAL A 215 -22.98 18.25 13.31
N MET A 216 -21.95 17.52 12.79
CA MET A 216 -21.50 16.29 13.40
C MET A 216 -20.68 16.55 14.65
N PRO A 217 -20.93 15.82 15.76
CA PRO A 217 -20.05 15.82 16.91
C PRO A 217 -18.65 15.27 16.58
N ASP A 218 -17.62 15.84 17.22
CA ASP A 218 -16.23 15.33 17.09
C ASP A 218 -16.05 13.87 17.59
N THR A 219 -17.06 13.35 18.28
CA THR A 219 -17.07 11.97 18.82
C THR A 219 -17.54 10.93 17.83
N TYR A 220 -17.97 11.33 16.62
CA TYR A 220 -18.42 10.35 15.61
C TYR A 220 -17.27 9.46 15.16
N SER A 221 -17.58 8.16 15.10
CA SER A 221 -16.67 7.16 14.55
C SER A 221 -16.51 7.31 13.03
N ALA A 222 -15.44 6.76 12.51
CA ALA A 222 -15.21 6.74 11.06
C ALA A 222 -16.36 6.08 10.28
N GLU A 223 -17.04 5.08 10.87
CA GLU A 223 -18.20 4.40 10.31
C GLU A 223 -19.44 5.29 10.26
N GLU A 224 -19.71 6.05 11.32
CA GLU A 224 -20.83 6.99 11.39
C GLU A 224 -20.65 8.11 10.36
N ILE A 225 -19.45 8.69 10.30
CA ILE A 225 -19.09 9.68 9.27
C ILE A 225 -19.26 9.10 7.87
N GLN A 226 -18.76 7.89 7.64
CA GLN A 226 -18.87 7.22 6.33
C GLN A 226 -20.34 6.98 5.94
N THR A 227 -21.19 6.60 6.90
CA THR A 227 -22.61 6.36 6.67
C THR A 227 -23.33 7.64 6.24
N GLU A 228 -23.02 8.76 6.87
CA GLU A 228 -23.60 10.04 6.50
C GLU A 228 -23.16 10.49 5.09
N ILE A 229 -21.87 10.28 4.77
CA ILE A 229 -21.38 10.58 3.41
C ILE A 229 -22.05 9.70 2.35
N TYR A 230 -22.32 8.42 2.65
CA TYR A 230 -23.15 7.57 1.79
C TYR A 230 -24.57 8.11 1.61
N GLN A 231 -25.16 8.63 2.68
CA GLN A 231 -26.51 9.19 2.64
C GLN A 231 -26.58 10.42 1.74
N ILE A 232 -25.57 11.30 1.77
CA ILE A 232 -25.46 12.46 0.86
C ILE A 232 -25.51 11.99 -0.61
N GLY A 233 -24.72 10.97 -0.96
CA GLY A 233 -24.75 10.45 -2.33
C GLY A 233 -26.11 9.93 -2.77
N LYS A 234 -26.88 9.30 -1.86
CA LYS A 234 -28.23 8.85 -2.13
C LYS A 234 -29.22 10.02 -2.29
N ASP A 235 -29.14 11.01 -1.42
CA ASP A 235 -30.03 12.17 -1.42
C ASP A 235 -29.85 13.02 -2.69
N HIS A 236 -28.63 13.02 -3.24
CA HIS A 236 -28.30 13.68 -4.50
C HIS A 236 -28.41 12.75 -5.73
N ASN A 237 -29.15 11.61 -5.60
CA ASN A 237 -29.54 10.71 -6.69
C ASN A 237 -28.34 10.06 -7.45
N PHE A 238 -27.19 9.84 -6.81
CA PHE A 238 -26.15 9.03 -7.41
C PHE A 238 -26.62 7.58 -7.56
N THR A 239 -26.83 7.14 -8.79
CA THR A 239 -27.25 5.76 -9.10
C THR A 239 -26.16 4.76 -8.68
N ASN A 240 -24.88 5.15 -8.82
CA ASN A 240 -23.74 4.40 -8.36
C ASN A 240 -22.94 5.27 -7.36
N LEU A 241 -22.92 4.86 -6.10
CA LEU A 241 -22.22 5.60 -5.06
C LEU A 241 -20.68 5.68 -5.27
N ARG A 242 -20.12 4.80 -6.11
CA ARG A 242 -18.71 4.93 -6.51
C ARG A 242 -18.44 6.24 -7.24
N ASP A 243 -19.39 6.74 -8.01
CA ASP A 243 -19.25 7.99 -8.77
C ASP A 243 -19.21 9.19 -7.81
N TRP A 244 -19.98 9.14 -6.72
CA TRP A 244 -19.92 10.13 -5.65
C TRP A 244 -18.55 10.16 -4.96
N PHE A 245 -18.06 8.99 -4.55
CA PHE A 245 -16.72 8.93 -3.94
C PHE A 245 -15.62 9.32 -4.93
N SER A 246 -15.72 8.93 -6.20
CA SER A 246 -14.81 9.36 -7.25
C SER A 246 -14.78 10.88 -7.39
N LEU A 247 -15.95 11.53 -7.35
CA LEU A 247 -16.05 13.00 -7.38
C LEU A 247 -15.33 13.63 -6.17
N ILE A 248 -15.56 13.14 -4.94
CA ILE A 248 -14.85 13.60 -3.74
C ILE A 248 -13.34 13.50 -3.95
N TYR A 249 -12.85 12.33 -4.37
CA TYR A 249 -11.41 12.11 -4.54
C TYR A 249 -10.81 12.95 -5.65
N GLN A 250 -11.50 13.14 -6.77
CA GLN A 250 -11.05 13.99 -7.88
C GLN A 250 -10.94 15.46 -7.47
N VAL A 251 -11.89 15.95 -6.68
CA VAL A 251 -11.89 17.35 -6.22
C VAL A 251 -10.85 17.57 -5.12
N LEU A 252 -10.81 16.72 -4.11
CA LEU A 252 -9.96 16.94 -2.94
C LEU A 252 -8.52 16.47 -3.11
N PHE A 253 -8.28 15.40 -3.87
CA PHE A 253 -6.97 14.74 -3.95
C PHE A 253 -6.46 14.57 -5.39
N GLY A 254 -7.24 14.95 -6.41
CA GLY A 254 -6.86 14.78 -7.81
C GLY A 254 -6.74 13.34 -8.29
N LYS A 255 -7.47 12.41 -7.64
CA LYS A 255 -7.48 10.97 -7.92
C LYS A 255 -8.92 10.49 -8.05
N SER A 256 -9.15 9.42 -8.82
CA SER A 256 -10.50 8.82 -8.95
C SER A 256 -10.89 7.88 -7.83
N GLU A 257 -9.92 7.44 -7.02
CA GLU A 257 -10.10 6.42 -5.97
C GLU A 257 -9.26 6.76 -4.74
N GLY A 258 -9.68 6.24 -3.57
CA GLY A 258 -8.94 6.40 -2.33
C GLY A 258 -9.48 5.50 -1.21
N PRO A 259 -8.88 5.56 0.01
CA PRO A 259 -9.35 4.83 1.18
C PRO A 259 -10.75 5.33 1.60
N ARG A 260 -11.36 4.67 2.59
CA ARG A 260 -12.66 5.13 3.14
C ARG A 260 -12.58 6.60 3.58
N PHE A 261 -13.43 7.45 2.98
CA PHE A 261 -13.38 8.89 3.23
C PHE A 261 -13.77 9.23 4.67
N GLY A 262 -14.67 8.47 5.30
CA GLY A 262 -14.98 8.60 6.72
C GLY A 262 -13.75 8.41 7.63
N SER A 263 -12.88 7.45 7.31
CA SER A 263 -11.61 7.27 8.05
C SER A 263 -10.68 8.46 7.86
N PHE A 264 -10.59 9.02 6.66
CA PHE A 264 -9.83 10.25 6.41
C PHE A 264 -10.36 11.41 7.26
N VAL A 265 -11.67 11.66 7.26
CA VAL A 265 -12.30 12.75 8.03
C VAL A 265 -12.05 12.57 9.53
N ALA A 266 -12.22 11.34 10.05
CA ALA A 266 -11.97 11.06 11.47
C ALA A 266 -10.52 11.35 11.90
N ILE A 267 -9.56 11.08 11.04
CA ILE A 267 -8.13 11.30 11.32
C ILE A 267 -7.73 12.75 11.10
N TYR A 268 -8.13 13.35 9.98
CA TYR A 268 -7.75 14.70 9.59
C TYR A 268 -8.47 15.76 10.44
N GLY A 269 -9.68 15.43 10.87
CA GLY A 269 -10.58 16.28 11.64
C GLY A 269 -11.65 16.94 10.77
N ILE A 270 -12.86 17.07 11.33
CA ILE A 270 -14.04 17.62 10.64
C ILE A 270 -13.77 19.04 10.16
N ASP A 271 -13.34 19.94 11.03
CA ASP A 271 -13.09 21.36 10.70
C ASP A 271 -12.05 21.53 9.59
N ARG A 272 -10.96 20.74 9.64
CA ARG A 272 -9.92 20.77 8.61
C ARG A 272 -10.43 20.20 7.29
N THR A 273 -11.28 19.19 7.34
CA THR A 273 -11.92 18.62 6.13
C THR A 273 -12.85 19.65 5.50
N ILE A 274 -13.65 20.35 6.29
CA ILE A 274 -14.50 21.43 5.80
C ILE A 274 -13.66 22.53 5.13
N GLN A 275 -12.54 22.92 5.76
CA GLN A 275 -11.65 23.91 5.16
C GLN A 275 -11.04 23.41 3.85
N LEU A 276 -10.57 22.15 3.80
CA LEU A 276 -10.05 21.53 2.58
C LEU A 276 -11.09 21.51 1.45
N ILE A 277 -12.36 21.20 1.78
CA ILE A 277 -13.45 21.24 0.79
C ILE A 277 -13.64 22.65 0.26
N LYS A 278 -13.68 23.66 1.16
CA LYS A 278 -13.80 25.06 0.75
C LYS A 278 -12.68 25.51 -0.19
N ASP A 279 -11.45 25.16 0.15
CA ASP A 279 -10.25 25.55 -0.63
C ASP A 279 -10.16 24.86 -2.00
N ARG A 280 -10.81 23.70 -2.16
CA ARG A 280 -10.72 22.88 -3.39
C ARG A 280 -11.95 22.96 -4.28
N ALA A 281 -13.15 23.10 -3.68
CA ALA A 281 -14.40 23.06 -4.42
C ALA A 281 -14.93 24.46 -4.77
N PHE A 282 -14.49 25.51 -4.07
CA PHE A 282 -14.94 26.87 -4.27
C PHE A 282 -13.79 27.83 -4.54
#